data_cf379cd4596ba329bbf2f14f211c68fa
#
_entry.id   cf379cd4596ba329bbf2f14f211c68fa
#
_cell.length_a   1.000
_cell.length_b   1.000
_cell.length_c   1.000
_cell.angle_alpha   90.00
_cell.angle_beta   90.00
_cell.angle_gamma   90.00
#
_symmetry.space_group_name_H-M   'P 1'
#
loop_
_entity.id
_entity.type
_entity.pdbx_description
1 polymer ?
#
loop_
_entity_poly.entity_id
_entity_poly.type
_entity_poly.pdbx_seq_one_letter_code
_entity_poly.pdbx_strand_id
1 'polypeptide(L)'
;KDALMWFEFFAALPEEEELMPHQQEIALAALAQIETAVNKRREAMASRIDGLQSLSGRTYFVGDRAKFPRGCCSCLLGTGLSAVRKTNRCNVQCKFCYNYGELDVQPPIGEGMWEIGGTKFYEDDIDLLLSIQKKPTGVAYVYLEPFMEIEKYYGIIRKFHEAGVHQHMYTNGTLATEENLRALGEAGLDELRFNLGASGCADRVIENMATAKKYIRYVGIETPITPEL
;
A
#
# COMPACT_ATOMS: atom_id res chain seq x y z
N LYS A 1 -13.32 -20.43 17.34
CA LYS A 1 -13.08 -21.83 16.88
C LYS A 1 -13.71 -22.05 15.50
N ASP A 2 -14.97 -21.63 15.32
CA ASP A 2 -15.73 -21.88 14.10
C ASP A 2 -15.20 -21.11 12.89
N ALA A 3 -14.73 -19.88 13.05
CA ALA A 3 -14.18 -19.08 11.95
C ALA A 3 -12.87 -19.66 11.39
N LEU A 4 -12.02 -20.25 12.25
CA LEU A 4 -10.78 -20.89 11.83
C LEU A 4 -11.06 -22.15 11.02
N MET A 5 -12.04 -22.93 11.44
CA MET A 5 -12.49 -24.15 10.75
C MET A 5 -13.00 -23.85 9.34
N TRP A 6 -13.77 -22.77 9.17
CA TRP A 6 -14.25 -22.35 7.85
C TRP A 6 -13.13 -21.82 6.96
N PHE A 7 -12.14 -21.10 7.53
CA PHE A 7 -10.97 -20.66 6.78
C PHE A 7 -10.14 -21.83 6.27
N GLU A 8 -9.91 -22.84 7.14
CA GLU A 8 -9.23 -24.08 6.74
C GLU A 8 -10.01 -24.85 5.68
N PHE A 9 -11.35 -24.87 5.78
CA PHE A 9 -12.21 -25.49 4.77
C PHE A 9 -12.08 -24.82 3.40
N PHE A 10 -12.15 -23.47 3.34
CA PHE A 10 -12.01 -22.73 2.08
C PHE A 10 -10.59 -22.79 1.51
N ALA A 11 -9.57 -22.80 2.37
CA ALA A 11 -8.19 -22.95 1.93
C ALA A 11 -7.86 -24.36 1.38
N ALA A 12 -8.67 -25.36 1.72
CA ALA A 12 -8.51 -26.74 1.26
C ALA A 12 -9.32 -27.07 -0.01
N LEU A 13 -10.13 -26.12 -0.53
CA LEU A 13 -10.87 -26.33 -1.76
C LEU A 13 -9.88 -26.31 -2.95
N PRO A 14 -10.01 -27.26 -3.90
CA PRO A 14 -9.24 -27.20 -5.15
C PRO A 14 -9.53 -25.92 -5.92
N GLU A 15 -8.53 -25.31 -6.50
CA GLU A 15 -8.62 -24.01 -7.22
C GLU A 15 -9.57 -24.04 -8.45
N GLU A 16 -9.98 -25.21 -8.91
CA GLU A 16 -10.78 -25.41 -10.13
C GLU A 16 -12.21 -25.93 -9.92
N GLU A 17 -12.63 -26.19 -8.68
CA GLU A 17 -14.00 -26.66 -8.44
C GLU A 17 -14.95 -25.50 -8.10
N GLU A 18 -15.88 -25.22 -9.02
CA GLU A 18 -17.02 -24.35 -8.71
C GLU A 18 -17.89 -25.00 -7.63
N LEU A 19 -18.12 -24.29 -6.53
CA LEU A 19 -19.01 -24.72 -5.47
C LEU A 19 -20.42 -24.96 -6.03
N MET A 20 -21.01 -26.10 -5.70
CA MET A 20 -22.42 -26.37 -6.01
C MET A 20 -23.33 -25.31 -5.36
N PRO A 21 -24.48 -24.96 -5.93
CA PRO A 21 -25.34 -23.88 -5.43
C PRO A 21 -25.65 -23.95 -3.93
N HIS A 22 -25.93 -25.12 -3.40
CA HIS A 22 -26.18 -25.30 -1.97
C HIS A 22 -24.93 -25.08 -1.10
N GLN A 23 -23.73 -25.40 -1.61
CA GLN A 23 -22.47 -25.11 -0.95
C GLN A 23 -22.17 -23.61 -0.96
N GLN A 24 -22.52 -22.91 -2.04
CA GLN A 24 -22.41 -21.45 -2.12
C GLN A 24 -23.32 -20.77 -1.10
N GLU A 25 -24.56 -21.24 -0.91
CA GLU A 25 -25.48 -20.71 0.10
C GLU A 25 -24.92 -20.89 1.52
N ILE A 26 -24.40 -22.08 1.82
CA ILE A 26 -23.78 -22.36 3.13
C ILE A 26 -22.56 -21.45 3.35
N ALA A 27 -21.71 -21.30 2.33
CA ALA A 27 -20.54 -20.45 2.37
C ALA A 27 -20.91 -18.97 2.60
N LEU A 28 -21.88 -18.46 1.89
CA LEU A 28 -22.38 -17.09 2.04
C LEU A 28 -22.99 -16.86 3.43
N ALA A 29 -23.75 -17.82 3.95
CA ALA A 29 -24.31 -17.73 5.29
C ALA A 29 -23.22 -17.72 6.38
N ALA A 30 -22.18 -18.57 6.21
CA ALA A 30 -21.03 -18.58 7.11
C ALA A 30 -20.24 -17.27 7.06
N LEU A 31 -19.99 -16.73 5.86
CA LEU A 31 -19.32 -15.43 5.69
C LEU A 31 -20.12 -14.29 6.34
N ALA A 32 -21.44 -14.27 6.21
CA ALA A 32 -22.28 -13.26 6.85
C ALA A 32 -22.22 -13.34 8.39
N GLN A 33 -22.15 -14.54 8.97
CA GLN A 33 -21.97 -14.72 10.41
C GLN A 33 -20.60 -14.24 10.86
N ILE A 34 -19.54 -14.57 10.12
CA ILE A 34 -18.17 -14.10 10.38
C ILE A 34 -18.13 -12.56 10.32
N GLU A 35 -18.69 -11.97 9.27
CA GLU A 35 -18.74 -10.50 9.12
C GLU A 35 -19.47 -9.84 10.29
N THR A 36 -20.59 -10.41 10.71
CA THR A 36 -21.35 -9.91 11.87
C THR A 36 -20.53 -9.97 13.15
N ALA A 37 -19.85 -11.09 13.40
CA ALA A 37 -19.01 -11.26 14.59
C ALA A 37 -17.80 -10.32 14.57
N VAL A 38 -17.16 -10.15 13.41
CA VAL A 38 -16.03 -9.22 13.22
C VAL A 38 -16.49 -7.77 13.43
N ASN A 39 -17.62 -7.38 12.87
CA ASN A 39 -18.16 -6.02 13.02
C ASN A 39 -18.49 -5.71 14.49
N LYS A 40 -19.15 -6.63 15.18
CA LYS A 40 -19.43 -6.50 16.62
C LYS A 40 -18.16 -6.32 17.45
N ARG A 41 -17.12 -7.12 17.16
CA ARG A 41 -15.83 -7.00 17.85
C ARG A 41 -15.15 -5.67 17.52
N ARG A 42 -15.18 -5.25 16.27
CA ARG A 42 -14.63 -3.97 15.80
C ARG A 42 -15.29 -2.79 16.51
N GLU A 43 -16.62 -2.76 16.61
CA GLU A 43 -17.37 -1.72 17.32
C GLU A 43 -17.00 -1.68 18.80
N ALA A 44 -16.93 -2.85 19.46
CA ALA A 44 -16.53 -2.95 20.86
C ALA A 44 -15.09 -2.48 21.11
N MET A 45 -14.18 -2.65 20.15
CA MET A 45 -12.82 -2.11 20.23
C MET A 45 -12.80 -0.62 19.93
N ALA A 46 -13.52 -0.18 18.92
CA ALA A 46 -13.62 1.22 18.52
C ALA A 46 -14.14 2.11 19.65
N SER A 47 -15.12 1.62 20.44
CA SER A 47 -15.68 2.35 21.58
C SER A 47 -14.69 2.61 22.73
N ARG A 48 -13.52 1.99 22.71
CA ARG A 48 -12.46 2.16 23.73
C ARG A 48 -11.41 3.19 23.33
N ILE A 49 -11.50 3.75 22.13
CA ILE A 49 -10.48 4.67 21.59
C ILE A 49 -11.11 6.07 21.52
N ASP A 50 -10.61 6.97 22.37
CA ASP A 50 -11.08 8.35 22.38
C ASP A 50 -10.77 9.06 21.05
N GLY A 51 -11.76 9.79 20.54
CA GLY A 51 -11.61 10.55 19.30
C GLY A 51 -11.59 9.72 18.02
N LEU A 52 -11.83 8.40 18.12
CA LEU A 52 -11.95 7.55 16.93
C LEU A 52 -13.21 7.90 16.15
N GLN A 53 -13.05 8.12 14.86
CA GLN A 53 -14.11 8.41 13.91
C GLN A 53 -14.23 7.28 12.90
N SER A 54 -15.42 7.04 12.37
CA SER A 54 -15.66 6.03 11.35
C SER A 54 -16.09 6.67 10.04
N LEU A 55 -15.55 6.17 8.95
CA LEU A 55 -16.02 6.42 7.60
C LEU A 55 -16.63 5.12 7.06
N SER A 56 -17.92 5.13 6.75
CA SER A 56 -18.65 3.97 6.21
C SER A 56 -18.62 2.68 7.06
N GLY A 57 -18.30 2.76 8.36
CA GLY A 57 -18.25 1.60 9.27
C GLY A 57 -17.09 0.62 9.05
N ARG A 58 -16.25 0.84 8.03
CA ARG A 58 -15.12 -0.05 7.68
C ARG A 58 -13.77 0.59 7.90
N THR A 59 -13.70 1.90 7.73
CA THR A 59 -12.47 2.68 7.91
C THR A 59 -12.58 3.54 9.15
N TYR A 60 -11.55 3.51 9.98
CA TYR A 60 -11.48 4.27 11.22
C TYR A 60 -10.27 5.19 11.21
N PHE A 61 -10.39 6.35 11.83
CA PHE A 61 -9.30 7.32 11.95
C PHE A 61 -9.44 8.17 13.22
N VAL A 62 -8.35 8.76 13.64
CA VAL A 62 -8.28 9.73 14.72
C VAL A 62 -7.70 11.03 14.17
N GLY A 63 -8.20 12.16 14.65
CA GLY A 63 -7.73 13.48 14.28
C GLY A 63 -8.57 14.18 13.22
N ASP A 64 -8.00 15.24 12.64
CA ASP A 64 -8.69 16.10 11.67
C ASP A 64 -8.47 15.60 10.24
N ARG A 65 -9.52 15.07 9.63
CA ARG A 65 -9.50 14.58 8.24
C ARG A 65 -9.08 15.65 7.23
N ALA A 66 -9.32 16.93 7.50
CA ALA A 66 -8.92 18.01 6.60
C ALA A 66 -7.38 18.15 6.47
N LYS A 67 -6.65 17.59 7.44
CA LYS A 67 -5.17 17.57 7.43
C LYS A 67 -4.57 16.32 6.80
N PHE A 68 -5.40 15.37 6.37
CA PHE A 68 -4.90 14.14 5.75
C PHE A 68 -4.31 14.42 4.37
N PRO A 69 -3.21 13.73 4.02
CA PRO A 69 -2.70 13.74 2.65
C PRO A 69 -3.76 13.28 1.66
N ARG A 70 -3.68 13.77 0.42
CA ARG A 70 -4.62 13.38 -0.65
C ARG A 70 -4.64 11.87 -0.89
N GLY A 71 -3.48 11.20 -0.77
CA GLY A 71 -3.37 9.75 -0.88
C GLY A 71 -4.17 9.02 0.19
N CYS A 72 -4.12 9.47 1.46
CA CYS A 72 -4.94 8.93 2.53
C CYS A 72 -6.43 9.10 2.25
N CYS A 73 -6.85 10.26 1.76
CA CYS A 73 -8.24 10.50 1.40
C CYS A 73 -8.71 9.55 0.28
N SER A 74 -7.89 9.30 -0.74
CA SER A 74 -8.18 8.36 -1.83
C SER A 74 -8.25 6.92 -1.32
N CYS A 75 -7.32 6.49 -0.47
CA CYS A 75 -7.33 5.18 0.17
C CYS A 75 -8.58 4.95 1.03
N LEU A 76 -8.97 5.96 1.84
CA LEU A 76 -10.17 5.89 2.69
C LEU A 76 -11.45 5.68 1.88
N LEU A 77 -11.50 6.24 0.68
CA LEU A 77 -12.65 6.15 -0.23
C LEU A 77 -12.56 4.97 -1.19
N GLY A 78 -11.40 4.31 -1.30
CA GLY A 78 -11.16 3.22 -2.24
C GLY A 78 -11.21 3.67 -3.71
N THR A 79 -10.89 4.94 -3.99
CA THR A 79 -11.06 5.51 -5.33
C THR A 79 -9.82 6.25 -5.81
N GLY A 80 -9.52 6.10 -7.11
CA GLY A 80 -8.62 6.98 -7.84
C GLY A 80 -7.13 6.83 -7.54
N LEU A 81 -6.72 5.77 -6.85
CA LEU A 81 -5.33 5.48 -6.58
C LEU A 81 -4.85 4.34 -7.48
N SER A 82 -3.76 4.57 -8.22
CA SER A 82 -3.14 3.55 -9.07
C SER A 82 -1.83 3.07 -8.46
N ALA A 83 -1.67 1.75 -8.34
CA ALA A 83 -0.42 1.15 -7.91
C ALA A 83 0.64 1.26 -9.02
N VAL A 84 1.86 1.63 -8.67
CA VAL A 84 3.01 1.76 -9.57
C VAL A 84 4.08 0.77 -9.16
N ARG A 85 4.55 0.00 -10.13
CA ARG A 85 5.64 -0.97 -9.97
C ARG A 85 6.78 -0.65 -10.94
N LYS A 86 8.01 -0.70 -10.44
CA LYS A 86 9.24 -0.60 -11.24
C LYS A 86 10.23 -1.68 -10.87
N THR A 87 10.52 -1.81 -9.58
CA THR A 87 11.49 -2.81 -9.10
C THR A 87 10.82 -4.15 -8.80
N ASN A 88 11.57 -5.23 -8.99
CA ASN A 88 11.25 -6.59 -8.51
C ASN A 88 12.18 -6.99 -7.36
N ARG A 89 12.80 -6.03 -6.68
CA ARG A 89 13.83 -6.26 -5.67
C ARG A 89 13.38 -5.74 -4.31
N CYS A 90 13.73 -6.51 -3.28
CA CYS A 90 13.63 -6.09 -1.89
C CYS A 90 14.82 -6.63 -1.12
N ASN A 91 15.33 -5.87 -0.18
CA ASN A 91 16.45 -6.27 0.68
C ASN A 91 15.98 -6.89 2.00
N VAL A 92 14.67 -7.03 2.21
CA VAL A 92 14.06 -7.61 3.41
C VAL A 92 13.01 -8.65 3.00
N GLN A 93 12.89 -9.73 3.78
CA GLN A 93 11.87 -10.76 3.62
C GLN A 93 10.92 -10.73 4.83
N CYS A 94 9.90 -9.89 4.77
CA CYS A 94 8.91 -9.77 5.83
C CYS A 94 7.93 -10.95 5.77
N LYS A 95 7.70 -11.62 6.89
CA LYS A 95 6.74 -12.74 6.99
C LYS A 95 5.29 -12.35 6.65
N PHE A 96 4.94 -11.08 6.83
CA PHE A 96 3.62 -10.52 6.53
C PHE A 96 3.53 -9.91 5.13
N CYS A 97 4.58 -9.99 4.31
CA CYS A 97 4.59 -9.41 2.97
C CYS A 97 3.68 -10.22 2.04
N TYR A 98 2.70 -9.58 1.41
CA TYR A 98 1.83 -10.24 0.45
C TYR A 98 2.56 -10.66 -0.84
N ASN A 99 3.75 -10.09 -1.10
CA ASN A 99 4.66 -10.53 -2.17
C ASN A 99 5.59 -11.68 -1.72
N TYR A 100 5.48 -12.15 -0.46
CA TYR A 100 6.31 -13.25 0.04
C TYR A 100 5.92 -14.54 -0.67
N GLY A 101 6.84 -15.13 -1.41
CA GLY A 101 6.56 -16.29 -2.27
C GLY A 101 6.29 -15.93 -3.74
N GLU A 102 5.94 -14.69 -4.05
CA GLU A 102 5.75 -14.21 -5.43
C GLU A 102 6.99 -13.52 -6.01
N LEU A 103 8.02 -13.33 -5.21
CA LEU A 103 9.28 -12.67 -5.61
C LEU A 103 9.91 -13.29 -6.85
N ASP A 104 9.73 -14.60 -7.03
CA ASP A 104 10.26 -15.36 -8.18
C ASP A 104 9.20 -15.59 -9.28
N VAL A 105 7.92 -15.28 -9.01
CA VAL A 105 6.79 -15.62 -9.89
C VAL A 105 6.38 -14.46 -10.79
N GLN A 106 6.53 -13.22 -10.33
CA GLN A 106 6.19 -12.07 -11.16
C GLN A 106 7.28 -11.82 -12.22
N PRO A 107 6.91 -11.79 -13.52
CA PRO A 107 7.89 -11.50 -14.55
C PRO A 107 8.53 -10.14 -14.29
N PRO A 108 9.84 -10.00 -14.50
CA PRO A 108 10.52 -8.74 -14.31
C PRO A 108 9.90 -7.67 -15.19
N ILE A 109 9.90 -6.44 -14.70
CA ILE A 109 9.59 -5.28 -15.52
C ILE A 109 10.80 -5.02 -16.38
N GLY A 110 10.60 -4.93 -17.71
CA GLY A 110 11.65 -4.67 -18.67
C GLY A 110 12.38 -3.35 -18.40
N GLU A 111 13.59 -3.24 -18.93
CA GLU A 111 14.34 -1.98 -18.86
C GLU A 111 13.55 -0.84 -19.50
N GLY A 112 13.54 0.34 -18.87
CA GLY A 112 12.75 1.50 -19.31
C GLY A 112 11.24 1.36 -19.12
N MET A 113 10.73 0.21 -18.70
CA MET A 113 9.29 -0.02 -18.52
C MET A 113 8.84 0.25 -17.09
N TRP A 114 7.55 0.59 -16.98
CA TRP A 114 6.79 0.78 -15.76
C TRP A 114 5.51 -0.03 -15.82
N GLU A 115 4.96 -0.38 -14.67
CA GLU A 115 3.61 -0.93 -14.58
C GLU A 115 2.77 -0.03 -13.68
N ILE A 116 1.63 0.41 -14.16
CA ILE A 116 0.68 1.26 -13.45
C ILE A 116 -0.70 0.66 -13.59
N GLY A 117 -1.33 0.32 -12.46
CA GLY A 117 -2.65 -0.30 -12.47
C GLY A 117 -2.72 -1.59 -13.30
N GLY A 118 -1.64 -2.38 -13.34
CA GLY A 118 -1.54 -3.64 -14.10
C GLY A 118 -1.19 -3.47 -15.59
N THR A 119 -1.05 -2.25 -16.09
CA THR A 119 -0.67 -2.00 -17.49
C THR A 119 0.79 -1.57 -17.57
N LYS A 120 1.53 -2.15 -18.52
CA LYS A 120 2.95 -1.85 -18.75
C LYS A 120 3.12 -0.80 -19.84
N PHE A 121 4.01 0.18 -19.63
CA PHE A 121 4.39 1.20 -20.61
C PHE A 121 5.85 1.59 -20.45
N TYR A 122 6.39 2.26 -21.46
CA TYR A 122 7.69 2.92 -21.36
C TYR A 122 7.54 4.27 -20.66
N GLU A 123 8.62 4.74 -20.03
CA GLU A 123 8.61 6.02 -19.32
C GLU A 123 8.25 7.19 -20.24
N ASP A 124 8.65 7.13 -21.51
CA ASP A 124 8.34 8.16 -22.51
C ASP A 124 6.83 8.21 -22.86
N ASP A 125 6.08 7.10 -22.65
CA ASP A 125 4.65 7.03 -22.95
C ASP A 125 3.79 7.64 -21.84
N ILE A 126 4.37 8.00 -20.69
CA ILE A 126 3.60 8.50 -19.54
C ILE A 126 2.90 9.81 -19.85
N ASP A 127 3.53 10.70 -20.59
CA ASP A 127 2.91 11.97 -20.98
C ASP A 127 1.70 11.76 -21.90
N LEU A 128 1.80 10.81 -22.83
CA LEU A 128 0.69 10.38 -23.66
C LEU A 128 -0.42 9.75 -22.80
N LEU A 129 -0.08 8.86 -21.89
CA LEU A 129 -1.02 8.23 -20.96
C LEU A 129 -1.80 9.28 -20.17
N LEU A 130 -1.13 10.25 -19.58
CA LEU A 130 -1.73 11.34 -18.81
C LEU A 130 -2.62 12.26 -19.68
N SER A 131 -2.39 12.30 -20.98
CA SER A 131 -3.20 13.09 -21.92
C SER A 131 -4.48 12.40 -22.35
N ILE A 132 -4.48 11.06 -22.46
CA ILE A 132 -5.61 10.29 -23.01
C ILE A 132 -6.48 9.60 -21.95
N GLN A 133 -5.91 9.30 -20.79
CA GLN A 133 -6.66 8.69 -19.68
C GLN A 133 -7.17 9.75 -18.71
N LYS A 134 -8.31 9.44 -18.07
CA LYS A 134 -8.74 10.21 -16.91
C LYS A 134 -7.63 10.15 -15.87
N LYS A 135 -7.05 11.30 -15.52
CA LYS A 135 -5.97 11.39 -14.56
C LYS A 135 -6.34 10.68 -13.25
N PRO A 136 -5.49 9.79 -12.71
CA PRO A 136 -5.70 9.25 -11.38
C PRO A 136 -5.67 10.39 -10.36
N THR A 137 -6.39 10.26 -9.25
CA THR A 137 -6.28 11.21 -8.14
C THR A 137 -4.96 11.08 -7.40
N GLY A 138 -4.30 9.91 -7.52
CA GLY A 138 -2.98 9.66 -6.99
C GLY A 138 -2.36 8.38 -7.52
N VAL A 139 -1.08 8.25 -7.32
CA VAL A 139 -0.30 7.03 -7.58
C VAL A 139 0.44 6.61 -6.33
N ALA A 140 0.59 5.30 -6.16
CA ALA A 140 1.28 4.68 -5.03
C ALA A 140 2.39 3.77 -5.53
N TYR A 141 3.63 4.04 -5.14
CA TYR A 141 4.78 3.18 -5.36
C TYR A 141 4.80 2.12 -4.26
N VAL A 142 4.16 0.97 -4.50
CA VAL A 142 3.77 0.01 -3.44
C VAL A 142 4.46 -1.34 -3.51
N TYR A 143 5.18 -1.64 -4.58
CA TYR A 143 5.76 -2.96 -4.77
C TYR A 143 7.20 -3.02 -4.28
N LEU A 144 7.47 -4.01 -3.40
CA LEU A 144 8.80 -4.33 -2.91
C LEU A 144 9.53 -3.12 -2.29
N GLU A 145 10.83 -2.91 -2.62
CA GLU A 145 11.59 -1.80 -2.03
C GLU A 145 12.11 -0.84 -3.10
N PRO A 146 11.43 0.31 -3.31
CA PRO A 146 11.86 1.28 -4.31
C PRO A 146 13.29 1.79 -4.12
N PHE A 147 13.77 1.89 -2.88
CA PHE A 147 15.14 2.36 -2.59
C PHE A 147 16.24 1.40 -3.05
N MET A 148 15.91 0.19 -3.50
CA MET A 148 16.87 -0.69 -4.18
C MET A 148 17.35 -0.13 -5.53
N GLU A 149 16.52 0.73 -6.17
CA GLU A 149 16.75 1.30 -7.48
C GLU A 149 16.17 2.72 -7.57
N ILE A 150 16.34 3.52 -6.50
CA ILE A 150 15.60 4.78 -6.30
C ILE A 150 15.85 5.82 -7.40
N GLU A 151 17.04 5.81 -8.01
CA GLU A 151 17.41 6.74 -9.07
C GLU A 151 16.47 6.61 -10.29
N LYS A 152 15.94 5.42 -10.53
CA LYS A 152 15.02 5.15 -11.63
C LYS A 152 13.65 5.79 -11.42
N TYR A 153 13.32 6.23 -10.21
CA TYR A 153 12.02 6.81 -9.87
C TYR A 153 11.95 8.33 -10.05
N TYR A 154 13.08 9.03 -10.02
CA TYR A 154 13.06 10.49 -10.03
C TYR A 154 12.41 11.10 -11.28
N GLY A 155 12.61 10.48 -12.45
CA GLY A 155 12.02 10.92 -13.72
C GLY A 155 10.49 10.87 -13.68
N ILE A 156 9.94 9.70 -13.35
CA ILE A 156 8.48 9.50 -13.31
C ILE A 156 7.82 10.32 -12.21
N ILE A 157 8.48 10.51 -11.07
CA ILE A 157 7.97 11.35 -9.99
C ILE A 157 7.81 12.79 -10.47
N ARG A 158 8.78 13.35 -11.19
CA ARG A 158 8.66 14.70 -11.78
C ARG A 158 7.49 14.81 -12.74
N LYS A 159 7.32 13.85 -13.64
CA LYS A 159 6.20 13.83 -14.61
C LYS A 159 4.84 13.83 -13.91
N PHE A 160 4.65 13.01 -12.90
CA PHE A 160 3.40 13.01 -12.12
C PHE A 160 3.23 14.28 -11.30
N HIS A 161 4.29 14.85 -10.74
CA HIS A 161 4.25 16.11 -10.02
C HIS A 161 3.80 17.26 -10.92
N GLU A 162 4.40 17.39 -12.09
CA GLU A 162 4.05 18.40 -13.12
C GLU A 162 2.60 18.24 -13.60
N ALA A 163 2.11 17.01 -13.68
CA ALA A 163 0.72 16.73 -14.00
C ALA A 163 -0.27 17.00 -12.85
N GLY A 164 0.21 17.35 -11.65
CA GLY A 164 -0.60 17.58 -10.46
C GLY A 164 -1.24 16.32 -9.86
N VAL A 165 -0.66 15.16 -10.13
CA VAL A 165 -1.07 13.86 -9.58
C VAL A 165 -0.40 13.67 -8.23
N HIS A 166 -1.19 13.38 -7.18
CA HIS A 166 -0.66 13.06 -5.86
C HIS A 166 0.16 11.77 -5.88
N GLN A 167 1.29 11.78 -5.19
CA GLN A 167 2.22 10.65 -5.17
C GLN A 167 2.61 10.27 -3.75
N HIS A 168 2.55 8.96 -3.44
CA HIS A 168 3.15 8.44 -2.23
C HIS A 168 3.94 7.16 -2.50
N MET A 169 4.98 6.96 -1.71
CA MET A 169 5.89 5.83 -1.82
C MET A 169 5.97 5.09 -0.49
N TYR A 170 6.04 3.77 -0.57
CA TYR A 170 6.28 2.90 0.58
C TYR A 170 7.74 2.46 0.60
N THR A 171 8.31 2.35 1.81
CA THR A 171 9.67 1.86 2.00
C THR A 171 9.81 1.14 3.34
N ASN A 172 10.70 0.16 3.42
CA ASN A 172 11.17 -0.38 4.69
C ASN A 172 12.15 0.55 5.40
N GLY A 173 12.60 1.61 4.73
CA GLY A 173 13.43 2.69 5.26
C GLY A 173 14.89 2.36 5.52
N THR A 174 15.32 1.12 5.33
CA THR A 174 16.70 0.69 5.66
C THR A 174 17.76 1.25 4.72
N LEU A 175 17.37 1.57 3.49
CA LEU A 175 18.24 2.13 2.45
C LEU A 175 18.04 3.65 2.23
N ALA A 176 17.18 4.28 3.01
CA ALA A 176 16.92 5.71 2.91
C ALA A 176 18.13 6.51 3.42
N THR A 177 18.82 7.20 2.52
CA THR A 177 19.89 8.15 2.82
C THR A 177 19.36 9.58 2.74
N GLU A 178 20.01 10.53 3.39
CA GLU A 178 19.63 11.95 3.31
C GLU A 178 19.68 12.47 1.87
N GLU A 179 20.65 12.01 1.08
CA GLU A 179 20.77 12.35 -0.35
C GLU A 179 19.56 11.88 -1.15
N ASN A 180 19.16 10.61 -1.01
CA ASN A 180 18.01 10.05 -1.71
C ASN A 180 16.69 10.71 -1.27
N LEU A 181 16.55 11.01 0.02
CA LEU A 181 15.37 11.67 0.58
C LEU A 181 15.24 13.11 0.04
N ARG A 182 16.35 13.83 -0.06
CA ARG A 182 16.38 15.16 -0.68
C ARG A 182 16.00 15.09 -2.15
N ALA A 183 16.60 14.18 -2.92
CA ALA A 183 16.32 14.01 -4.34
C ALA A 183 14.86 13.63 -4.61
N LEU A 184 14.22 12.82 -3.75
CA LEU A 184 12.78 12.53 -3.83
C LEU A 184 11.92 13.77 -3.59
N GLY A 185 12.28 14.60 -2.61
CA GLY A 185 11.59 15.86 -2.35
C GLY A 185 11.72 16.83 -3.52
N GLU A 186 12.93 16.98 -4.08
CA GLU A 186 13.21 17.81 -5.27
C GLU A 186 12.50 17.29 -6.53
N ALA A 187 12.31 15.98 -6.64
CA ALA A 187 11.52 15.38 -7.71
C ALA A 187 10.00 15.62 -7.54
N GLY A 188 9.55 16.03 -6.35
CA GLY A 188 8.16 16.35 -6.08
C GLY A 188 7.32 15.21 -5.49
N LEU A 189 7.94 14.24 -4.78
CA LEU A 189 7.21 13.24 -4.03
C LEU A 189 6.43 13.89 -2.89
N ASP A 190 5.11 13.67 -2.84
CA ASP A 190 4.25 14.29 -1.82
C ASP A 190 4.34 13.62 -0.46
N GLU A 191 4.45 12.28 -0.44
CA GLU A 191 4.36 11.50 0.79
C GLU A 191 5.27 10.27 0.77
N LEU A 192 5.98 10.04 1.86
CA LEU A 192 6.79 8.84 2.09
C LEU A 192 6.28 8.09 3.32
N ARG A 193 5.97 6.82 3.17
CA ARG A 193 5.45 5.94 4.22
C ARG A 193 6.45 4.86 4.56
N PHE A 194 6.79 4.80 5.84
CA PHE A 194 7.74 3.83 6.37
C PHE A 194 7.01 2.63 6.97
N ASN A 195 7.38 1.43 6.53
CA ASN A 195 6.94 0.19 7.14
C ASN A 195 7.90 -0.19 8.27
N LEU A 196 7.60 0.24 9.49
CA LEU A 196 8.46 -0.03 10.64
C LEU A 196 8.55 -1.50 11.00
N GLY A 197 7.47 -2.27 10.76
CA GLY A 197 7.48 -3.72 10.99
C GLY A 197 8.50 -4.44 10.13
N ALA A 198 8.78 -3.95 8.91
CA ALA A 198 9.77 -4.53 8.02
C ALA A 198 11.21 -4.39 8.53
N SER A 199 11.48 -3.39 9.38
CA SER A 199 12.80 -3.14 9.97
C SER A 199 12.90 -3.53 11.44
N GLY A 200 11.83 -4.10 12.02
CA GLY A 200 11.76 -4.35 13.46
C GLY A 200 11.83 -3.07 14.29
N CYS A 201 11.29 -1.96 13.77
CA CYS A 201 11.34 -0.63 14.40
C CYS A 201 12.78 -0.13 14.70
N ALA A 202 13.73 -0.46 13.84
CA ALA A 202 15.15 -0.08 14.04
C ALA A 202 15.32 1.44 14.18
N ASP A 203 16.11 1.88 15.17
CA ASP A 203 16.38 3.30 15.47
C ASP A 203 16.83 4.09 14.24
N ARG A 204 17.72 3.51 13.44
CA ARG A 204 18.19 4.12 12.19
C ARG A 204 17.03 4.47 11.23
N VAL A 205 16.01 3.63 11.16
CA VAL A 205 14.84 3.89 10.29
C VAL A 205 14.01 5.04 10.84
N ILE A 206 13.89 5.13 12.16
CA ILE A 206 13.22 6.26 12.83
C ILE A 206 14.00 7.57 12.58
N GLU A 207 15.32 7.54 12.62
CA GLU A 207 16.19 8.68 12.26
C GLU A 207 16.02 9.08 10.79
N ASN A 208 15.94 8.10 9.88
CA ASN A 208 15.67 8.34 8.46
C ASN A 208 14.29 8.97 8.24
N MET A 209 13.27 8.59 9.01
CA MET A 209 11.96 9.25 8.99
C MET A 209 12.03 10.71 9.43
N ALA A 210 12.77 10.99 10.50
CA ALA A 210 12.99 12.36 10.96
C ALA A 210 13.71 13.21 9.89
N THR A 211 14.68 12.61 9.20
CA THR A 211 15.40 13.24 8.09
C THR A 211 14.47 13.47 6.88
N ALA A 212 13.62 12.51 6.54
CA ALA A 212 12.67 12.65 5.44
C ALA A 212 11.74 13.87 5.59
N LYS A 213 11.34 14.20 6.82
CA LYS A 213 10.50 15.38 7.11
C LYS A 213 11.12 16.72 6.72
N LYS A 214 12.44 16.80 6.49
CA LYS A 214 13.10 18.01 6.01
C LYS A 214 12.81 18.29 4.53
N TYR A 215 12.52 17.24 3.76
CA TYR A 215 12.46 17.30 2.29
C TYR A 215 11.10 16.92 1.72
N ILE A 216 10.36 16.05 2.40
CA ILE A 216 9.09 15.49 1.91
C ILE A 216 7.95 16.01 2.77
N ARG A 217 6.90 16.51 2.13
CA ARG A 217 5.79 17.21 2.79
C ARG A 217 5.06 16.35 3.82
N TYR A 218 4.81 15.10 3.49
CA TYR A 218 4.14 14.15 4.37
C TYR A 218 5.03 12.93 4.61
N VAL A 219 5.27 12.63 5.86
CA VAL A 219 5.99 11.42 6.27
C VAL A 219 5.13 10.69 7.28
N GLY A 220 4.88 9.41 7.01
CA GLY A 220 4.00 8.60 7.81
C GLY A 220 4.54 7.21 8.09
N ILE A 221 3.86 6.53 8.99
CA ILE A 221 4.05 5.10 9.26
C ILE A 221 2.88 4.36 8.64
N GLU A 222 3.19 3.30 7.90
CA GLU A 222 2.20 2.32 7.48
C GLU A 222 2.80 0.93 7.66
N THR A 223 2.28 0.21 8.62
CA THR A 223 2.76 -1.13 8.96
C THR A 223 1.59 -2.02 9.32
N PRO A 224 1.57 -3.29 8.90
CA PRO A 224 0.60 -4.23 9.38
C PRO A 224 0.79 -4.48 10.87
N ILE A 225 -0.31 -4.64 11.58
CA ILE A 225 -0.28 -5.04 12.99
C ILE A 225 -0.40 -6.56 13.02
N THR A 226 0.66 -7.21 13.47
CA THR A 226 0.70 -8.67 13.68
C THR A 226 0.86 -8.98 15.17
N PRO A 227 0.60 -10.21 15.61
CA PRO A 227 0.80 -10.59 17.02
C PRO A 227 2.24 -10.44 17.49
N GLU A 228 3.22 -10.37 16.58
CA GLU A 228 4.65 -10.23 16.86
C GLU A 228 5.10 -8.75 16.91
N LEU A 229 4.27 -7.83 16.47
CA LEU A 229 4.43 -6.38 16.52
C LEU A 229 3.52 -5.81 17.61
#